data_1816f349d8664aa29423b5cc7e75f74f
#
_entry.id   1816f349d8664aa29423b5cc7e75f74f
#
_cell.length_a   1.000
_cell.length_b   1.000
_cell.length_c   1.000
_cell.angle_alpha   90.00
_cell.angle_beta   90.00
_cell.angle_gamma   90.00
#
_symmetry.space_group_name_H-M   'P 1'
#
loop_
_entity.id
_entity.type
_entity.pdbx_description
1 polymer ?
#
loop_
_entity_poly.entity_id
_entity_poly.type
_entity_poly.pdbx_seq_one_letter_code
_entity_poly.pdbx_strand_id
1 'polypeptide(L)'
;MKNLFLMSLFFSPFFYAQNEVEDMRNEDQLLLSENGRNSFRLEIKQPFTLNKVYTCKKSDFNNNFSKAEFPGGEDVFVKQLKKYANAYLDRNSYSLNGTFYVSFDVDKDGKMKNIVVEPKVQNAEMFIVDLKFSLLRIKTPWKPATCAGTSVSSRVKLKLNFTTDFTDS
;
A
#
# COMPACT_ATOMS: atom_id res chain seq x y z
N MET A 1 24.22 19.35 58.25
CA MET A 1 24.54 18.72 56.94
C MET A 1 23.24 18.21 56.33
N LYS A 2 22.68 18.98 55.41
CA LYS A 2 21.41 18.65 54.75
C LYS A 2 21.72 18.08 53.36
N ASN A 3 21.48 16.80 53.17
CA ASN A 3 21.55 16.18 51.83
C ASN A 3 20.31 16.50 51.04
N LEU A 4 20.47 17.30 50.00
CA LEU A 4 19.45 17.62 49.01
C LEU A 4 19.44 16.51 47.93
N PHE A 5 18.41 15.68 47.95
CA PHE A 5 18.21 14.62 46.94
C PHE A 5 17.61 15.23 45.71
N LEU A 6 18.37 15.39 44.63
CA LEU A 6 17.92 15.88 43.33
C LEU A 6 17.22 14.74 42.61
N MET A 7 15.88 14.76 42.60
CA MET A 7 15.07 13.79 41.88
C MET A 7 14.95 14.26 40.41
N SER A 8 15.76 13.66 39.55
CA SER A 8 15.72 13.85 38.09
C SER A 8 14.45 13.23 37.53
N LEU A 9 13.51 14.07 37.14
CA LEU A 9 12.31 13.70 36.40
C LEU A 9 12.72 13.37 34.95
N PHE A 10 12.83 12.10 34.61
CA PHE A 10 12.88 11.62 33.26
C PHE A 10 11.47 11.80 32.66
N PHE A 11 11.25 12.91 31.98
CA PHE A 11 10.09 13.07 31.11
C PHE A 11 10.27 12.18 29.88
N SER A 12 9.47 11.15 29.82
CA SER A 12 9.44 10.16 28.74
C SER A 12 8.90 10.79 27.45
N PRO A 13 9.57 10.63 26.30
CA PRO A 13 9.08 11.16 25.00
C PRO A 13 7.93 10.35 24.39
N PHE A 14 7.32 9.46 25.19
CA PHE A 14 6.25 8.59 24.71
C PHE A 14 4.91 9.29 24.37
N PHE A 15 4.69 10.51 24.86
CA PHE A 15 3.42 11.22 24.63
C PHE A 15 3.26 11.81 23.23
N TYR A 16 4.34 12.10 22.53
CA TYR A 16 4.23 12.69 21.17
C TYR A 16 3.86 11.68 20.09
N ALA A 17 4.27 10.42 20.23
CA ALA A 17 3.96 9.39 19.23
C ALA A 17 2.50 8.94 19.25
N GLN A 18 1.78 9.09 20.36
CA GLN A 18 0.37 8.70 20.47
C GLN A 18 -0.57 9.69 19.77
N ASN A 19 -0.28 10.98 19.84
CA ASN A 19 -1.12 12.02 19.20
C ASN A 19 -1.07 11.94 17.67
N GLU A 20 0.10 11.68 17.06
CA GLU A 20 0.19 11.55 15.59
C GLU A 20 -0.58 10.32 15.06
N VAL A 21 -0.64 9.25 15.83
CA VAL A 21 -1.38 8.04 15.43
C VAL A 21 -2.89 8.24 15.58
N GLU A 22 -3.34 8.98 16.59
CA GLU A 22 -4.76 9.29 16.79
C GLU A 22 -5.26 10.31 15.77
N ASP A 23 -4.48 11.33 15.41
CA ASP A 23 -4.83 12.30 14.37
C ASP A 23 -4.95 11.64 12.99
N MET A 24 -4.00 10.77 12.61
CA MET A 24 -4.12 9.99 11.38
C MET A 24 -5.33 9.04 11.38
N ARG A 25 -5.70 8.51 12.55
CA ARG A 25 -6.85 7.62 12.69
C ARG A 25 -8.16 8.38 12.56
N ASN A 26 -8.21 9.60 13.06
CA ASN A 26 -9.39 10.46 12.99
C ASN A 26 -9.61 11.02 11.58
N GLU A 27 -8.54 11.41 10.88
CA GLU A 27 -8.62 11.81 9.47
C GLU A 27 -9.09 10.66 8.58
N ASP A 28 -8.53 9.46 8.77
CA ASP A 28 -8.95 8.26 8.02
C ASP A 28 -10.41 7.88 8.30
N GLN A 29 -10.93 8.11 9.53
CA GLN A 29 -12.34 7.84 9.86
C GLN A 29 -13.28 8.90 9.27
N LEU A 30 -12.87 10.15 9.25
CA LEU A 30 -13.66 11.24 8.67
C LEU A 30 -13.85 11.01 7.16
N LEU A 31 -12.76 10.67 6.45
CA LEU A 31 -12.79 10.33 5.03
C LEU A 31 -13.66 9.12 4.70
N LEU A 32 -13.79 8.17 5.64
CA LEU A 32 -14.66 7.00 5.47
C LEU A 32 -16.15 7.32 5.67
N SER A 33 -16.50 8.42 6.36
CA SER A 33 -17.88 8.78 6.68
C SER A 33 -18.56 9.68 5.65
N GLU A 34 -17.80 10.43 4.84
CA GLU A 34 -18.35 11.40 3.87
C GLU A 34 -18.64 10.84 2.47
N ASN A 35 -18.32 9.57 2.22
CA ASN A 35 -18.42 9.00 0.88
C ASN A 35 -19.83 8.58 0.50
N GLY A 36 -20.35 9.35 -0.42
CA GLY A 36 -21.65 9.35 -1.04
C GLY A 36 -22.20 8.03 -1.61
N ARG A 37 -23.28 8.16 -2.36
CA ARG A 37 -24.28 7.17 -2.78
C ARG A 37 -23.79 5.99 -3.64
N ASN A 38 -22.59 6.04 -4.21
CA ASN A 38 -22.04 4.95 -5.01
C ASN A 38 -21.00 4.16 -4.22
N SER A 39 -20.97 2.85 -4.35
CA SER A 39 -19.94 2.02 -3.72
C SER A 39 -19.10 1.28 -4.75
N PHE A 40 -17.80 1.17 -4.50
CA PHE A 40 -16.94 0.30 -5.30
C PHE A 40 -16.76 -1.04 -4.60
N ARG A 41 -16.93 -2.11 -5.36
CA ARG A 41 -16.44 -3.42 -4.97
C ARG A 41 -15.07 -3.62 -5.62
N LEU A 42 -14.04 -3.73 -4.78
CA LEU A 42 -12.68 -4.00 -5.20
C LEU A 42 -12.29 -5.43 -4.82
N GLU A 43 -12.06 -6.26 -5.82
CA GLU A 43 -11.50 -7.60 -5.66
C GLU A 43 -10.05 -7.60 -6.13
N ILE A 44 -9.14 -8.09 -5.29
CA ILE A 44 -7.72 -8.18 -5.58
C ILE A 44 -7.35 -9.66 -5.66
N LYS A 45 -6.89 -10.09 -6.83
CA LYS A 45 -6.53 -11.48 -7.07
C LYS A 45 -5.16 -11.82 -6.48
N GLN A 46 -5.09 -12.96 -5.83
CA GLN A 46 -3.88 -13.55 -5.27
C GLN A 46 -3.59 -14.91 -5.95
N PRO A 47 -2.38 -15.41 -5.94
CA PRO A 47 -1.17 -14.73 -5.45
C PRO A 47 -0.72 -13.60 -6.36
N PHE A 48 0.05 -12.65 -5.81
CA PHE A 48 0.67 -11.59 -6.59
C PHE A 48 1.72 -12.17 -7.52
N THR A 49 1.81 -11.62 -8.73
CA THR A 49 2.75 -12.12 -9.72
C THR A 49 4.08 -11.38 -9.62
N LEU A 50 5.17 -12.13 -9.50
CA LEU A 50 6.51 -11.61 -9.71
C LEU A 50 6.70 -11.38 -11.21
N ASN A 51 6.80 -10.12 -11.65
CA ASN A 51 6.88 -9.77 -13.06
C ASN A 51 8.33 -9.63 -13.55
N LYS A 52 9.24 -9.15 -12.70
CA LYS A 52 10.65 -8.92 -13.04
C LYS A 52 11.52 -8.88 -11.79
N VAL A 53 12.73 -9.40 -11.91
CA VAL A 53 13.79 -9.24 -10.91
C VAL A 53 14.94 -8.52 -11.58
N TYR A 54 15.45 -7.49 -10.91
CA TYR A 54 16.57 -6.72 -11.42
C TYR A 54 17.87 -7.26 -10.82
N THR A 55 18.89 -7.36 -11.64
CA THR A 55 20.25 -7.71 -11.19
C THR A 55 20.46 -9.12 -10.57
N CYS A 56 19.57 -10.08 -10.86
CA CYS A 56 19.76 -11.48 -10.47
C CYS A 56 20.24 -12.32 -11.67
N LYS A 57 21.32 -13.06 -11.52
CA LYS A 57 21.79 -13.99 -12.56
C LYS A 57 20.86 -15.19 -12.64
N LYS A 58 20.66 -15.73 -13.84
CA LYS A 58 19.76 -16.86 -14.07
C LYS A 58 20.13 -18.11 -13.25
N SER A 59 21.42 -18.35 -13.02
CA SER A 59 21.93 -19.43 -12.17
C SER A 59 21.49 -19.28 -10.71
N ASP A 60 21.51 -18.06 -10.18
CA ASP A 60 21.22 -17.78 -8.78
C ASP A 60 19.70 -17.76 -8.52
N PHE A 61 18.92 -17.45 -9.57
CA PHE A 61 17.45 -17.44 -9.50
C PHE A 61 16.87 -18.83 -9.17
N ASN A 62 17.48 -19.90 -9.67
CA ASN A 62 16.97 -21.25 -9.46
C ASN A 62 17.26 -21.82 -8.06
N ASN A 63 18.31 -21.37 -7.39
CA ASN A 63 18.80 -22.00 -6.18
C ASN A 63 18.74 -21.12 -4.91
N ASN A 64 18.83 -19.80 -5.06
CA ASN A 64 19.02 -18.86 -3.94
C ASN A 64 18.20 -17.59 -4.11
N PHE A 65 16.99 -17.68 -4.66
CA PHE A 65 16.11 -16.55 -4.85
C PHE A 65 14.93 -16.59 -3.87
N SER A 66 14.61 -15.46 -3.24
CA SER A 66 13.34 -15.26 -2.57
C SER A 66 12.61 -14.05 -3.17
N LYS A 67 11.28 -14.17 -3.35
CA LYS A 67 10.45 -13.08 -3.85
C LYS A 67 10.28 -12.00 -2.78
N ALA A 68 9.91 -10.79 -3.21
CA ALA A 68 9.49 -9.75 -2.28
C ALA A 68 8.19 -10.16 -1.57
N GLU A 69 8.10 -9.87 -0.27
CA GLU A 69 6.96 -10.23 0.58
C GLU A 69 6.49 -9.03 1.38
N PHE A 70 5.18 -8.86 1.50
CA PHE A 70 4.63 -7.84 2.39
C PHE A 70 4.60 -8.39 3.83
N PRO A 71 4.97 -7.59 4.85
CA PRO A 71 4.87 -8.01 6.25
C PRO A 71 3.44 -8.40 6.62
N GLY A 72 3.29 -9.63 7.13
CA GLY A 72 1.97 -10.21 7.40
C GLY A 72 1.28 -10.83 6.19
N GLY A 73 1.95 -10.88 5.03
CA GLY A 73 1.48 -11.54 3.82
C GLY A 73 0.62 -10.66 2.91
N GLU A 74 0.20 -11.26 1.80
CA GLU A 74 -0.58 -10.58 0.76
C GLU A 74 -1.95 -10.14 1.27
N ASP A 75 -2.58 -10.89 2.18
CA ASP A 75 -3.88 -10.55 2.77
C ASP A 75 -3.85 -9.22 3.54
N VAL A 76 -2.78 -8.98 4.29
CA VAL A 76 -2.59 -7.72 5.04
C VAL A 76 -2.43 -6.57 4.07
N PHE A 77 -1.65 -6.74 3.00
CA PHE A 77 -1.53 -5.74 1.94
C PHE A 77 -2.87 -5.45 1.27
N VAL A 78 -3.63 -6.50 0.90
CA VAL A 78 -4.95 -6.38 0.29
C VAL A 78 -5.90 -5.60 1.19
N LYS A 79 -5.90 -5.89 2.50
CA LYS A 79 -6.73 -5.16 3.48
C LYS A 79 -6.37 -3.68 3.54
N GLN A 80 -5.08 -3.35 3.57
CA GLN A 80 -4.62 -1.95 3.58
C GLN A 80 -4.98 -1.24 2.26
N LEU A 81 -4.72 -1.89 1.11
CA LEU A 81 -5.07 -1.29 -0.18
C LEU A 81 -6.57 -1.05 -0.32
N LYS A 82 -7.43 -1.98 0.12
CA LYS A 82 -8.88 -1.78 0.12
C LYS A 82 -9.29 -0.60 1.01
N LYS A 83 -8.69 -0.49 2.21
CA LYS A 83 -8.93 0.64 3.11
C LYS A 83 -8.64 1.97 2.41
N TYR A 84 -7.46 2.13 1.85
CA TYR A 84 -7.06 3.38 1.21
C TYR A 84 -7.77 3.63 -0.13
N ALA A 85 -8.04 2.59 -0.92
CA ALA A 85 -8.84 2.73 -2.12
C ALA A 85 -10.27 3.22 -1.78
N ASN A 86 -10.89 2.69 -0.74
CA ASN A 86 -12.19 3.16 -0.29
C ASN A 86 -12.18 4.60 0.23
N ALA A 87 -11.08 5.06 0.80
CA ALA A 87 -10.95 6.42 1.33
C ALA A 87 -10.65 7.47 0.25
N TYR A 88 -9.89 7.09 -0.78
CA TYR A 88 -9.33 8.07 -1.72
C TYR A 88 -9.81 7.95 -3.16
N LEU A 89 -10.53 6.87 -3.53
CA LEU A 89 -11.18 6.82 -4.84
C LEU A 89 -12.48 7.63 -4.81
N ASP A 90 -12.56 8.65 -5.67
CA ASP A 90 -13.74 9.50 -5.78
C ASP A 90 -14.88 8.76 -6.51
N ARG A 91 -15.85 8.31 -5.72
CA ARG A 91 -17.01 7.53 -6.18
C ARG A 91 -18.02 8.33 -6.98
N ASN A 92 -17.94 9.66 -6.92
CA ASN A 92 -18.86 10.56 -7.60
C ASN A 92 -18.31 11.00 -8.95
N SER A 93 -17.00 10.97 -9.12
CA SER A 93 -16.35 11.48 -10.34
C SER A 93 -16.19 10.44 -11.44
N TYR A 94 -16.20 9.14 -11.10
CA TYR A 94 -16.04 8.08 -12.10
C TYR A 94 -16.70 6.76 -11.69
N SER A 95 -17.15 6.00 -12.70
CA SER A 95 -17.63 4.63 -12.54
C SER A 95 -16.54 3.66 -12.97
N LEU A 96 -16.31 2.63 -12.17
CA LEU A 96 -15.25 1.64 -12.40
C LEU A 96 -15.85 0.26 -12.60
N ASN A 97 -15.78 -0.25 -13.82
CA ASN A 97 -16.17 -1.61 -14.13
C ASN A 97 -15.09 -2.26 -15.01
N GLY A 98 -14.43 -3.27 -14.48
CA GLY A 98 -13.45 -4.03 -15.26
C GLY A 98 -12.20 -4.41 -14.48
N THR A 99 -11.23 -4.93 -15.24
CA THR A 99 -9.97 -5.42 -14.72
C THR A 99 -8.86 -4.42 -14.99
N PHE A 100 -8.11 -4.09 -13.94
CA PHE A 100 -6.90 -3.30 -14.00
C PHE A 100 -5.73 -4.11 -13.48
N TYR A 101 -4.55 -3.81 -13.98
CA TYR A 101 -3.29 -4.36 -13.49
C TYR A 101 -2.47 -3.22 -12.89
N VAL A 102 -2.03 -3.41 -11.67
CA VAL A 102 -1.08 -2.49 -11.04
C VAL A 102 0.24 -3.21 -10.93
N SER A 103 1.30 -2.59 -11.41
CA SER A 103 2.65 -3.06 -11.19
C SER A 103 3.48 -1.98 -10.52
N PHE A 104 4.36 -2.38 -9.61
CA PHE A 104 5.29 -1.50 -8.93
C PHE A 104 6.61 -2.21 -8.63
N ASP A 105 7.66 -1.43 -8.48
CA ASP A 105 8.94 -1.94 -8.04
C ASP A 105 9.02 -1.90 -6.51
N VAL A 106 9.45 -3.00 -5.91
CA VAL A 106 9.94 -3.05 -4.53
C VAL A 106 11.45 -2.90 -4.60
N ASP A 107 11.98 -1.82 -4.06
CA ASP A 107 13.43 -1.58 -4.07
C ASP A 107 14.15 -2.38 -2.98
N LYS A 108 15.48 -2.24 -2.90
CA LYS A 108 16.32 -2.95 -1.93
C LYS A 108 15.99 -2.61 -0.47
N ASP A 109 15.38 -1.45 -0.24
CA ASP A 109 14.96 -0.98 1.08
C ASP A 109 13.50 -1.32 1.40
N GLY A 110 12.82 -2.05 0.50
CA GLY A 110 11.42 -2.43 0.65
C GLY A 110 10.42 -1.33 0.27
N LYS A 111 10.85 -0.23 -0.35
CA LYS A 111 9.96 0.87 -0.73
C LYS A 111 9.31 0.60 -2.09
N MET A 112 8.02 0.90 -2.20
CA MET A 112 7.31 0.88 -3.47
C MET A 112 7.70 2.09 -4.34
N LYS A 113 8.03 1.83 -5.61
CA LYS A 113 8.39 2.83 -6.61
C LYS A 113 7.79 2.47 -7.97
N ASN A 114 7.83 3.41 -8.91
CA ASN A 114 7.49 3.17 -10.32
C ASN A 114 6.14 2.48 -10.52
N ILE A 115 5.10 3.00 -9.84
CA ILE A 115 3.73 2.45 -9.92
C ILE A 115 3.15 2.73 -11.29
N VAL A 116 2.74 1.66 -11.99
CA VAL A 116 2.09 1.69 -13.29
C VAL A 116 0.73 1.00 -13.20
N VAL A 117 -0.30 1.64 -13.78
CA VAL A 117 -1.67 1.11 -13.87
C VAL A 117 -1.99 0.85 -15.34
N GLU A 118 -2.51 -0.33 -15.65
CA GLU A 118 -2.92 -0.78 -16.99
C GLU A 118 -4.31 -1.43 -16.95
N PRO A 119 -5.10 -1.35 -18.04
CA PRO A 119 -4.85 -0.59 -19.24
C PRO A 119 -4.97 0.93 -19.01
N LYS A 120 -4.36 1.72 -19.89
CA LYS A 120 -4.64 3.15 -19.98
C LYS A 120 -5.99 3.31 -20.67
N VAL A 121 -7.03 3.63 -19.92
CA VAL A 121 -8.39 3.86 -20.42
C VAL A 121 -8.56 5.36 -20.62
N GLN A 122 -9.26 5.73 -21.70
CA GLN A 122 -9.60 7.13 -21.95
C GLN A 122 -10.42 7.69 -20.78
N ASN A 123 -10.15 8.92 -20.37
CA ASN A 123 -10.77 9.62 -19.24
C ASN A 123 -10.60 8.94 -17.86
N ALA A 124 -9.55 8.11 -17.70
CA ALA A 124 -9.25 7.43 -16.45
C ALA A 124 -8.10 8.09 -15.64
N GLU A 125 -7.68 9.30 -16.04
CA GLU A 125 -6.52 9.96 -15.45
C GLU A 125 -6.72 10.20 -13.95
N MET A 126 -7.88 10.69 -13.52
CA MET A 126 -8.22 10.94 -12.12
C MET A 126 -8.16 9.62 -11.32
N PHE A 127 -8.84 8.60 -11.80
CA PHE A 127 -8.81 7.27 -11.17
C PHE A 127 -7.38 6.73 -11.03
N ILE A 128 -6.55 6.86 -12.07
CA ILE A 128 -5.15 6.39 -12.02
C ILE A 128 -4.36 7.15 -10.96
N VAL A 129 -4.57 8.45 -10.83
CA VAL A 129 -3.93 9.29 -9.81
C VAL A 129 -4.35 8.85 -8.42
N ASP A 130 -5.66 8.71 -8.17
CA ASP A 130 -6.22 8.34 -6.88
C ASP A 130 -5.82 6.92 -6.46
N LEU A 131 -5.80 5.97 -7.40
CA LEU A 131 -5.33 4.62 -7.13
C LEU A 131 -3.83 4.59 -6.78
N LYS A 132 -2.99 5.35 -7.48
CA LYS A 132 -1.58 5.50 -7.14
C LYS A 132 -1.40 6.14 -5.77
N PHE A 133 -2.19 7.17 -5.48
CA PHE A 133 -2.18 7.82 -4.17
C PHE A 133 -2.54 6.85 -3.06
N SER A 134 -3.62 6.06 -3.23
CA SER A 134 -4.03 5.01 -2.30
C SER A 134 -2.92 4.00 -2.01
N LEU A 135 -2.18 3.58 -3.04
CA LEU A 135 -1.02 2.69 -2.88
C LEU A 135 0.11 3.35 -2.09
N LEU A 136 0.39 4.62 -2.35
CA LEU A 136 1.44 5.38 -1.69
C LEU A 136 1.13 5.68 -0.20
N ARG A 137 -0.13 5.55 0.23
CA ARG A 137 -0.53 5.63 1.66
C ARG A 137 -0.12 4.38 2.45
N ILE A 138 0.15 3.27 1.80
CA ILE A 138 0.68 2.07 2.45
C ILE A 138 2.16 2.31 2.79
N LYS A 139 2.43 2.71 4.02
CA LYS A 139 3.79 3.07 4.48
C LYS A 139 4.62 1.90 4.97
N THR A 140 3.98 0.75 5.23
CA THR A 140 4.68 -0.47 5.68
C THR A 140 5.66 -0.92 4.60
N PRO A 141 6.96 -1.00 4.88
CA PRO A 141 7.94 -1.44 3.88
C PRO A 141 7.78 -2.93 3.61
N TRP A 142 8.00 -3.32 2.37
CA TRP A 142 8.09 -4.72 1.96
C TRP A 142 9.42 -5.33 2.44
N LYS A 143 9.43 -6.63 2.65
CA LYS A 143 10.67 -7.41 2.66
C LYS A 143 11.11 -7.51 1.20
N PRO A 144 12.29 -6.99 0.80
CA PRO A 144 12.73 -7.03 -0.59
C PRO A 144 13.03 -8.44 -1.06
N ALA A 145 13.00 -8.65 -2.37
CA ALA A 145 13.50 -9.88 -2.96
C ALA A 145 14.98 -10.07 -2.65
N THR A 146 15.43 -11.30 -2.52
CA THR A 146 16.86 -11.61 -2.37
C THR A 146 17.35 -12.53 -3.48
N CYS A 147 18.58 -12.32 -3.92
CA CYS A 147 19.29 -13.14 -4.89
C CYS A 147 20.67 -13.45 -4.33
N ALA A 148 20.96 -14.74 -4.12
CA ALA A 148 22.19 -15.20 -3.45
C ALA A 148 22.47 -14.44 -2.13
N GLY A 149 21.43 -14.26 -1.30
CA GLY A 149 21.53 -13.60 -0.01
C GLY A 149 21.59 -12.05 -0.06
N THR A 150 21.63 -11.44 -1.25
CA THR A 150 21.68 -9.99 -1.42
C THR A 150 20.31 -9.44 -1.78
N SER A 151 19.87 -8.35 -1.13
CA SER A 151 18.62 -7.65 -1.48
C SER A 151 18.68 -7.09 -2.89
N VAL A 152 17.65 -7.38 -3.69
CA VAL A 152 17.52 -6.92 -5.07
C VAL A 152 16.15 -6.29 -5.30
N SER A 153 16.10 -5.33 -6.22
CA SER A 153 14.81 -4.78 -6.63
C SER A 153 14.04 -5.75 -7.50
N SER A 154 12.73 -5.80 -7.30
CA SER A 154 11.84 -6.67 -8.06
C SER A 154 10.53 -5.97 -8.37
N ARG A 155 9.88 -6.36 -9.49
CA ARG A 155 8.58 -5.84 -9.88
C ARG A 155 7.49 -6.82 -9.51
N VAL A 156 6.52 -6.33 -8.74
CA VAL A 156 5.30 -7.04 -8.34
C VAL A 156 4.16 -6.57 -9.22
N LYS A 157 3.26 -7.48 -9.62
CA LYS A 157 2.05 -7.18 -10.38
C LYS A 157 0.82 -7.72 -9.66
N LEU A 158 -0.19 -6.87 -9.55
CA LEU A 158 -1.50 -7.15 -8.97
C LEU A 158 -2.56 -7.13 -10.06
N LYS A 159 -3.57 -7.99 -9.93
CA LYS A 159 -4.80 -7.91 -10.71
C LYS A 159 -5.92 -7.39 -9.83
N LEU A 160 -6.54 -6.30 -10.23
CA LEU A 160 -7.63 -5.62 -9.54
C LEU A 160 -8.90 -5.72 -10.40
N ASN A 161 -9.99 -6.20 -9.83
CA ASN A 161 -11.31 -6.13 -10.46
C ASN A 161 -12.15 -5.11 -9.72
N PHE A 162 -12.65 -4.12 -10.43
CA PHE A 162 -13.56 -3.10 -9.92
C PHE A 162 -14.97 -3.35 -10.44
N THR A 163 -15.93 -3.16 -9.57
CA THR A 163 -17.37 -3.10 -9.91
C THR A 163 -17.97 -1.93 -9.15
N THR A 164 -18.67 -1.04 -9.86
CA THR A 164 -19.43 0.04 -9.24
C THR A 164 -20.84 -0.46 -9.00
N ASP A 165 -21.27 -0.46 -7.76
CA ASP A 165 -22.67 -0.72 -7.38
C ASP A 165 -23.37 0.65 -7.27
N PHE A 166 -24.35 0.88 -8.14
CA PHE A 166 -25.22 2.06 -8.05
C PHE A 166 -26.31 1.76 -7.03
N THR A 167 -26.44 2.59 -6.01
CA THR A 167 -27.61 2.56 -5.15
C THR A 167 -28.70 3.39 -5.82
N ASP A 168 -29.73 2.73 -6.33
CA ASP A 168 -30.95 3.42 -6.78
C ASP A 168 -31.54 4.19 -5.58
N SER A 169 -31.68 5.49 -5.74
CA SER A 169 -32.25 6.43 -4.75
C SER A 169 -33.74 6.53 -4.89
#